data_4c10fb3eb96621545190bc142ca91d80
#
_entry.id   4c10fb3eb96621545190bc142ca91d80
#
_cell.length_a   1.000
_cell.length_b   1.000
_cell.length_c   1.000
_cell.angle_alpha   90.00
_cell.angle_beta   90.00
_cell.angle_gamma   90.00
#
_symmetry.space_group_name_H-M   'P 1'
#
loop_
_entity.id
_entity.type
_entity.pdbx_description
1 polymer ?
#
loop_
_entity_poly.entity_id
_entity_poly.type
_entity_poly.pdbx_seq_one_letter_code
_entity_poly.pdbx_strand_id
1 'polypeptide(L)' 'MTTTEQLQQHVAEFLAEDAKFTGGNSAAGTRARKALAELGKAVKARRNEITAEKNARKEAKAAK' A
#
# COMPACT_ATOMS: atom_id res chain seq x y z
N MET A 1 2.02 5.52 -12.51
CA MET A 1 1.60 5.64 -11.09
C MET A 1 2.71 5.11 -10.20
N THR A 2 3.12 5.88 -9.20
CA THR A 2 4.15 5.45 -8.27
C THR A 2 3.57 4.47 -7.25
N THR A 3 4.45 3.73 -6.55
CA THR A 3 4.02 2.82 -5.49
C THR A 3 3.31 3.59 -4.37
N THR A 4 3.79 4.79 -4.04
CA THR A 4 3.14 5.64 -3.03
C THR A 4 1.72 6.02 -3.45
N GLU A 5 1.53 6.37 -4.73
CA GLU A 5 0.21 6.69 -5.26
C GLU A 5 -0.71 5.46 -5.25
N GLN A 6 -0.17 4.28 -5.58
CA GLN A 6 -0.92 3.02 -5.48
C GLN A 6 -1.37 2.75 -4.05
N LEU A 7 -0.49 2.98 -3.07
CA LEU A 7 -0.83 2.84 -1.66
C LEU A 7 -2.00 3.75 -1.28
N GLN A 8 -1.92 5.02 -1.69
CA GLN A 8 -2.98 5.99 -1.41
C GLN A 8 -4.31 5.57 -2.02
N GLN A 9 -4.27 5.06 -3.26
CA GLN A 9 -5.45 4.59 -3.95
C GLN A 9 -6.09 3.41 -3.23
N HIS A 10 -5.30 2.41 -2.84
CA HIS A 10 -5.81 1.23 -2.13
C HIS A 10 -6.35 1.58 -0.76
N VAL A 11 -5.73 2.53 -0.05
CA VAL A 11 -6.25 3.02 1.23
C VAL A 11 -7.62 3.67 1.03
N ALA A 12 -7.77 4.51 0.00
CA ALA A 12 -9.04 5.17 -0.29
C ALA A 12 -10.13 4.15 -0.63
N GLU A 13 -9.80 3.14 -1.43
CA GLU A 13 -10.72 2.06 -1.78
C GLU A 13 -11.15 1.27 -0.54
N PHE A 14 -10.19 0.93 0.31
CA PHE A 14 -10.48 0.23 1.56
C PHE A 14 -11.40 1.04 2.45
N LEU A 15 -11.09 2.31 2.67
CA LEU A 15 -11.89 3.17 3.56
C LEU A 15 -13.33 3.28 3.07
N ALA A 16 -13.54 3.41 1.75
CA ALA A 16 -14.87 3.48 1.17
C ALA A 16 -15.67 2.18 1.40
N GLU A 17 -15.05 1.04 1.16
CA GLU A 17 -15.72 -0.26 1.31
C GLU A 17 -15.90 -0.62 2.79
N ASP A 18 -14.94 -0.26 3.64
CA ASP A 18 -15.02 -0.50 5.08
C ASP A 18 -16.20 0.24 5.70
N ALA A 19 -16.44 1.48 5.30
CA ALA A 19 -17.58 2.27 5.76
C ALA A 19 -18.91 1.61 5.37
N LYS A 20 -19.01 1.09 4.16
CA LYS A 20 -20.21 0.37 3.69
C LYS A 20 -20.40 -0.92 4.46
N PHE A 21 -19.34 -1.66 4.72
CA PHE A 21 -19.39 -2.90 5.48
C PHE A 21 -19.87 -2.64 6.91
N THR A 22 -19.31 -1.63 7.57
CA THR A 22 -19.72 -1.23 8.92
C THR A 22 -21.20 -0.83 8.95
N GLY A 23 -21.70 -0.26 7.85
CA GLY A 23 -23.11 0.10 7.70
C GLY A 23 -24.03 -1.08 7.37
N GLY A 24 -23.51 -2.31 7.28
CA GLY A 24 -24.33 -3.51 7.08
C GLY A 24 -24.24 -4.14 5.70
N ASN A 25 -23.40 -3.64 4.79
CA ASN A 25 -23.27 -4.19 3.44
C ASN A 25 -22.22 -5.31 3.43
N SER A 26 -22.67 -6.57 3.43
CA SER A 26 -21.79 -7.74 3.45
C SER A 26 -20.88 -7.85 2.21
N ALA A 27 -21.40 -7.46 1.04
CA ALA A 27 -20.62 -7.49 -0.20
C ALA A 27 -19.44 -6.51 -0.13
N ALA A 28 -19.61 -5.39 0.57
CA ALA A 28 -18.53 -4.44 0.79
C ALA A 28 -17.41 -5.04 1.63
N GLY A 29 -17.72 -5.97 2.53
CA GLY A 29 -16.71 -6.69 3.31
C GLY A 29 -15.75 -7.48 2.42
N THR A 30 -16.25 -8.14 1.40
CA THR A 30 -15.42 -8.86 0.43
C THR A 30 -14.53 -7.91 -0.34
N ARG A 31 -15.07 -6.77 -0.78
CA ARG A 31 -14.28 -5.75 -1.50
C ARG A 31 -13.24 -5.11 -0.59
N ALA A 32 -13.58 -4.87 0.68
CA ALA A 32 -12.63 -4.33 1.67
C ALA A 32 -11.46 -5.29 1.89
N ARG A 33 -11.72 -6.59 2.00
CA ARG A 33 -10.66 -7.59 2.14
C ARG A 33 -9.75 -7.62 0.92
N LYS A 34 -10.32 -7.51 -0.28
CA LYS A 34 -9.54 -7.45 -1.52
C LYS A 34 -8.65 -6.20 -1.54
N ALA A 35 -9.19 -5.05 -1.14
CA ALA A 35 -8.42 -3.81 -1.06
C ALA A 35 -7.27 -3.94 -0.06
N LEU A 36 -7.49 -4.58 1.08
CA LEU A 36 -6.44 -4.85 2.07
C LEU A 36 -5.34 -5.75 1.52
N ALA A 37 -5.70 -6.77 0.73
CA ALA A 37 -4.72 -7.66 0.11
C ALA A 37 -3.84 -6.90 -0.89
N GLU A 38 -4.44 -6.05 -1.71
CA GLU A 38 -3.69 -5.21 -2.66
C GLU A 38 -2.83 -4.19 -1.92
N LEU A 39 -3.36 -3.60 -0.86
CA LEU A 39 -2.61 -2.67 -0.01
C LEU A 39 -1.38 -3.37 0.58
N GLY A 40 -1.53 -4.60 1.06
CA GLY A 40 -0.42 -5.40 1.61
C GLY A 40 0.71 -5.60 0.60
N LYS A 41 0.37 -5.89 -0.66
CA LYS A 41 1.35 -6.03 -1.75
C LYS A 41 2.08 -4.71 -2.00
N ALA A 42 1.35 -3.62 -2.04
CA ALA A 42 1.93 -2.29 -2.28
C ALA A 42 2.82 -1.86 -1.10
N VAL A 43 2.41 -2.17 0.13
CA VAL A 43 3.22 -1.92 1.33
C VAL A 43 4.57 -2.66 1.23
N LYS A 44 4.53 -3.94 0.88
CA LYS A 44 5.75 -4.73 0.74
C LYS A 44 6.66 -4.18 -0.36
N ALA A 45 6.08 -3.83 -1.50
CA ALA A 45 6.83 -3.26 -2.62
C ALA A 45 7.51 -1.95 -2.21
N ARG A 46 6.79 -1.08 -1.51
CA ARG A 46 7.36 0.21 -1.08
C ARG A 46 8.45 0.03 -0.03
N ARG A 47 8.29 -0.90 0.90
CA ARG A 47 9.33 -1.23 1.88
C ARG A 47 10.62 -1.67 1.19
N ASN A 48 10.49 -2.52 0.17
CA ASN A 48 11.65 -3.00 -0.60
C ASN A 48 12.32 -1.87 -1.38
N GLU A 49 11.54 -0.97 -1.98
CA GLU A 49 12.05 0.20 -2.68
C GLU A 49 12.84 1.12 -1.75
N ILE A 50 12.29 1.37 -0.56
CA ILE A 50 12.95 2.23 0.44
C ILE A 50 14.27 1.61 0.89
N THR A 51 14.28 0.31 1.15
CA THR A 51 15.48 -0.41 1.54
C THR A 51 16.56 -0.32 0.45
N ALA A 52 16.17 -0.56 -0.81
CA ALA A 52 17.10 -0.47 -1.94
C ALA A 52 17.65 0.94 -2.10
N GLU A 53 16.80 1.96 -1.96
CA GLU A 53 17.24 3.35 -2.07
C GLU A 53 18.17 3.75 -0.92
N LYS A 54 17.87 3.31 0.30
CA LYS A 54 18.76 3.57 1.45
C LYS A 54 20.12 2.93 1.23
N ASN A 55 20.17 1.71 0.72
CA ASN A 55 21.41 1.03 0.43
C ASN A 55 22.20 1.75 -0.67
N ALA A 56 21.53 2.22 -1.72
CA ALA A 56 22.16 2.99 -2.79
C ALA A 56 22.75 4.29 -2.27
N ARG A 57 22.03 5.01 -1.40
CA ARG A 57 22.52 6.24 -0.77
C ARG A 57 23.72 5.97 0.11
N LYS A 58 23.70 4.88 0.86
CA LYS A 58 24.81 4.46 1.73
C LYS A 58 26.05 4.14 0.91
N GLU A 59 25.90 3.40 -0.20
CA GLU A 59 27.00 3.08 -1.10
C GLU A 59 27.59 4.33 -1.74
N ALA A 60 26.74 5.27 -2.16
CA ALA A 60 27.18 6.53 -2.72
C ALA A 60 28.00 7.34 -1.72
N LYS A 61 27.58 7.35 -0.45
CA LYS A 61 28.33 8.00 0.63
C LYS A 61 29.67 7.30 0.88
N ALA A 62 29.66 5.97 0.91
CA ALA A 62 30.88 5.19 1.15
C ALA A 62 31.87 5.33 0.02
N ALA A 63 31.42 5.59 -1.20
CA ALA A 63 32.28 5.77 -2.36
C ALA A 63 33.05 7.10 -2.36
N LYS A 64 32.68 8.01 -1.50
CA LYS A 64 33.40 9.28 -1.33
C LYS A 64 34.48 9.13 -0.29
#